data_ef7b9fe2cef2a639272e4a970bfa1314
#
_entry.id   ef7b9fe2cef2a639272e4a970bfa1314
#
_cell.length_a   1.000
_cell.length_b   1.000
_cell.length_c   1.000
_cell.angle_alpha   90.00
_cell.angle_beta   90.00
_cell.angle_gamma   90.00
#
_symmetry.space_group_name_H-M   'P 1'
#
loop_
_entity.id
_entity.type
_entity.pdbx_description
1 polymer ?
#
loop_
_entity_poly.entity_id
_entity_poly.type
_entity_poly.pdbx_seq_one_letter_code
_entity_poly.pdbx_strand_id
1 'polypeptide(L)'
;MKAYEETDALRPTQVEGVPLAHLVKALELHELAPVGDLKVTGVSVDSSDIAPGDLFVAIAGLRSHGARYAADAVSRGAVAVLTDAAGLQYLEGLEAAVVT
;
A
#
# COMPACT_ATOMS: atom_id res chain seq x y z
N MET A 1 -21.83 -9.10 17.58
CA MET A 1 -20.53 -8.81 17.03
C MET A 1 -19.69 -10.06 16.92
N LYS A 2 -19.01 -10.20 15.86
CA LYS A 2 -18.28 -11.42 15.59
C LYS A 2 -16.79 -11.16 15.67
N ALA A 3 -16.05 -12.14 16.16
CA ALA A 3 -14.61 -11.99 16.34
C ALA A 3 -13.89 -11.66 15.04
N TYR A 4 -14.36 -12.18 13.92
CA TYR A 4 -13.70 -11.94 12.64
C TYR A 4 -13.77 -10.48 12.20
N GLU A 5 -14.65 -9.69 12.79
CA GLU A 5 -14.75 -8.30 12.42
C GLU A 5 -13.50 -7.52 12.78
N GLU A 6 -12.76 -7.99 13.75
CA GLU A 6 -11.49 -7.38 14.09
C GLU A 6 -10.48 -7.59 12.97
N THR A 7 -10.53 -8.74 12.35
CA THR A 7 -9.69 -9.00 11.18
C THR A 7 -10.10 -8.14 10.03
N ASP A 8 -11.40 -7.92 9.87
CA ASP A 8 -11.94 -7.11 8.80
C ASP A 8 -11.62 -5.63 8.95
N ALA A 9 -11.08 -5.20 10.08
CA ALA A 9 -10.69 -3.81 10.27
C ALA A 9 -9.68 -3.37 9.19
N LEU A 10 -8.87 -4.31 8.68
CA LEU A 10 -7.91 -3.99 7.62
C LEU A 10 -8.51 -4.19 6.23
N ARG A 11 -9.59 -4.96 6.11
CA ARG A 11 -10.22 -5.26 4.83
C ARG A 11 -11.73 -5.32 4.96
N PRO A 12 -12.36 -4.22 5.36
CA PRO A 12 -13.82 -4.21 5.49
C PRO A 12 -14.46 -4.48 4.14
N THR A 13 -15.47 -5.32 4.11
CA THR A 13 -16.09 -5.74 2.86
C THR A 13 -16.97 -4.68 2.21
N GLN A 14 -17.36 -3.68 2.99
CA GLN A 14 -18.28 -2.66 2.49
C GLN A 14 -17.69 -1.27 2.48
N VAL A 15 -16.40 -1.16 2.59
CA VAL A 15 -15.78 0.13 2.69
C VAL A 15 -15.57 0.73 1.31
N GLU A 16 -15.78 2.01 1.21
CA GLU A 16 -15.48 2.75 -0.02
C GLU A 16 -14.00 3.08 -0.13
N GLY A 17 -13.24 2.76 0.88
CA GLY A 17 -11.83 3.06 0.93
C GLY A 17 -11.54 4.37 1.62
N VAL A 18 -10.29 4.53 2.02
CA VAL A 18 -9.78 5.76 2.62
C VAL A 18 -8.97 6.49 1.55
N PRO A 19 -9.25 7.76 1.28
CA PRO A 19 -8.44 8.51 0.32
C PRO A 19 -6.97 8.46 0.72
N LEU A 20 -6.10 8.12 -0.22
CA LEU A 20 -4.67 8.04 0.05
C LEU A 20 -4.15 9.41 0.54
N ALA A 21 -4.72 10.49 0.03
CA ALA A 21 -4.36 11.83 0.47
C ALA A 21 -4.57 12.04 1.97
N HIS A 22 -5.59 11.41 2.54
CA HIS A 22 -5.81 11.49 3.99
C HIS A 22 -4.72 10.76 4.76
N LEU A 23 -4.26 9.62 4.24
CA LEU A 23 -3.17 8.88 4.87
C LEU A 23 -1.85 9.64 4.76
N VAL A 24 -1.61 10.25 3.61
CA VAL A 24 -0.42 11.07 3.40
C VAL A 24 -0.37 12.17 4.45
N LYS A 25 -1.48 12.86 4.66
CA LYS A 25 -1.53 13.95 5.64
C LYS A 25 -1.43 13.44 7.07
N ALA A 26 -2.19 12.39 7.40
CA ALA A 26 -2.26 11.88 8.77
C ALA A 26 -0.92 11.29 9.24
N LEU A 27 -0.17 10.67 8.33
CA LEU A 27 1.08 10.01 8.64
C LEU A 27 2.30 10.83 8.21
N GLU A 28 2.07 12.06 7.74
CA GLU A 28 3.13 12.95 7.29
C GLU A 28 4.02 12.31 6.23
N LEU A 29 3.37 11.64 5.28
CA LEU A 29 4.07 11.00 4.18
C LEU A 29 4.36 12.00 3.06
N HIS A 30 5.22 11.58 2.14
CA HIS A 30 5.55 12.38 0.96
C HIS A 30 5.03 11.68 -0.28
N GLU A 31 4.32 12.43 -1.13
CA GLU A 31 3.89 11.94 -2.43
C GLU A 31 5.02 12.18 -3.42
N LEU A 32 5.38 11.15 -4.19
CA LEU A 32 6.34 11.32 -5.28
C LEU A 32 5.68 11.89 -6.52
N ALA A 33 4.35 11.76 -6.59
CA ALA A 33 3.50 12.36 -7.60
C ALA A 33 2.14 12.57 -6.97
N PRO A 34 1.31 13.49 -7.47
CA PRO A 34 -0.02 13.71 -6.91
C PRO A 34 -0.82 12.43 -6.88
N VAL A 35 -1.46 12.14 -5.74
CA VAL A 35 -2.27 10.92 -5.60
C VAL A 35 -3.73 11.11 -6.01
N GLY A 36 -4.16 12.35 -6.24
CA GLY A 36 -5.52 12.64 -6.70
C GLY A 36 -6.59 12.07 -5.77
N ASP A 37 -7.56 11.39 -6.36
CA ASP A 37 -8.70 10.82 -5.63
C ASP A 37 -8.52 9.35 -5.29
N LEU A 38 -7.30 8.84 -5.39
CA LEU A 38 -7.03 7.45 -5.14
C LEU A 38 -7.44 7.04 -3.74
N LYS A 39 -8.14 5.91 -3.64
CA LYS A 39 -8.58 5.37 -2.35
C LYS A 39 -7.93 4.03 -2.09
N VAL A 40 -7.68 3.76 -0.81
CA VAL A 40 -7.07 2.52 -0.34
C VAL A 40 -8.10 1.76 0.47
N THR A 41 -8.31 0.49 0.16
CA THR A 41 -9.30 -0.35 0.83
C THR A 41 -8.70 -1.36 1.78
N GLY A 42 -7.39 -1.49 1.82
CA GLY A 42 -6.72 -2.37 2.76
C GLY A 42 -5.23 -2.10 2.75
N VAL A 43 -4.52 -2.75 3.65
CA VAL A 43 -3.07 -2.58 3.81
C VAL A 43 -2.44 -3.95 3.99
N SER A 44 -1.32 -4.20 3.31
CA SER A 44 -0.57 -5.43 3.52
C SER A 44 0.93 -5.16 3.43
N VAL A 45 1.70 -5.93 4.18
CA VAL A 45 3.16 -5.93 4.11
C VAL A 45 3.67 -7.14 3.31
N ASP A 46 2.78 -7.99 2.86
CA ASP A 46 3.12 -9.22 2.14
C ASP A 46 2.53 -9.13 0.73
N SER A 47 3.40 -9.12 -0.29
CA SER A 47 2.94 -9.03 -1.67
C SER A 47 2.03 -10.19 -2.08
N SER A 48 2.22 -11.36 -1.48
CA SER A 48 1.41 -12.52 -1.81
C SER A 48 0.00 -12.45 -1.21
N ASP A 49 -0.22 -11.52 -0.28
CA ASP A 49 -1.50 -11.34 0.40
C ASP A 49 -2.25 -10.09 -0.07
N ILE A 50 -1.81 -9.50 -1.14
CA ILE A 50 -2.44 -8.29 -1.68
C ILE A 50 -3.79 -8.62 -2.29
N ALA A 51 -4.76 -7.76 -2.02
CA ALA A 51 -6.06 -7.75 -2.67
C ALA A 51 -6.22 -6.44 -3.46
N PRO A 52 -7.09 -6.41 -4.47
CA PRO A 52 -7.31 -5.18 -5.24
C PRO A 52 -7.68 -4.00 -4.34
N GLY A 53 -7.04 -2.88 -4.56
CA GLY A 53 -7.27 -1.67 -3.77
C GLY A 53 -6.32 -1.48 -2.59
N ASP A 54 -5.44 -2.45 -2.33
CA ASP A 54 -4.54 -2.38 -1.17
C ASP A 54 -3.41 -1.37 -1.33
N LEU A 55 -2.96 -0.88 -0.19
CA LEU A 55 -1.67 -0.21 -0.05
C LEU A 55 -0.66 -1.28 0.35
N PHE A 56 0.39 -1.43 -0.44
CA PHE A 56 1.49 -2.32 -0.11
C PHE A 56 2.55 -1.55 0.67
N VAL A 57 2.85 -1.99 1.89
CA VAL A 57 3.88 -1.37 2.73
C VAL A 57 5.18 -2.15 2.52
N ALA A 58 6.13 -1.51 1.87
CA ALA A 58 7.39 -2.12 1.44
C ALA A 58 8.53 -1.60 2.30
N ILE A 59 8.93 -2.38 3.28
CA ILE A 59 9.96 -2.01 4.24
C ILE A 59 11.13 -2.97 4.21
N ALA A 60 12.23 -2.56 4.86
CA ALA A 60 13.40 -3.41 4.96
C ALA A 60 13.08 -4.66 5.76
N GLY A 61 13.46 -5.82 5.23
CA GLY A 61 13.31 -7.09 5.90
C GLY A 61 14.65 -7.68 6.28
N LEU A 62 14.62 -8.91 6.80
CA LEU A 62 15.82 -9.58 7.23
C LEU A 62 16.76 -9.95 6.09
N ARG A 63 16.22 -10.25 4.93
CA ARG A 63 17.01 -10.71 3.78
C ARG A 63 17.04 -9.74 2.63
N SER A 64 15.96 -8.98 2.46
CA SER A 64 15.87 -8.06 1.35
C SER A 64 14.84 -7.00 1.67
N HIS A 65 14.88 -5.92 0.91
CA HIS A 65 13.88 -4.86 1.06
C HIS A 65 12.56 -5.31 0.43
N GLY A 66 11.45 -5.07 1.14
CA GLY A 66 10.12 -5.46 0.65
C GLY A 66 9.76 -4.82 -0.68
N ALA A 67 10.34 -3.67 -1.01
CA ALA A 67 10.07 -2.99 -2.28
C ALA A 67 10.45 -3.83 -3.50
N ARG A 68 11.31 -4.84 -3.34
CA ARG A 68 11.62 -5.77 -4.42
C ARG A 68 10.40 -6.52 -4.92
N TYR A 69 9.37 -6.60 -4.08
CA TYR A 69 8.14 -7.31 -4.43
C TYR A 69 7.01 -6.36 -4.85
N ALA A 70 7.33 -5.09 -5.04
CA ALA A 70 6.30 -4.10 -5.37
C ALA A 70 5.62 -4.40 -6.71
N ALA A 71 6.37 -4.83 -7.72
CA ALA A 71 5.77 -5.16 -9.00
C ALA A 71 4.79 -6.32 -8.86
N ASP A 72 5.11 -7.33 -8.04
CA ASP A 72 4.21 -8.43 -7.76
C ASP A 72 2.95 -7.94 -7.06
N ALA A 73 3.11 -7.06 -6.06
CA ALA A 73 1.98 -6.49 -5.34
C ALA A 73 1.06 -5.72 -6.28
N VAL A 74 1.62 -4.92 -7.17
CA VAL A 74 0.82 -4.15 -8.13
C VAL A 74 0.10 -5.09 -9.09
N SER A 75 0.75 -6.16 -9.53
CA SER A 75 0.11 -7.13 -10.41
C SER A 75 -1.07 -7.83 -9.73
N ARG A 76 -1.08 -7.86 -8.40
CA ARG A 76 -2.17 -8.45 -7.63
C ARG A 76 -3.24 -7.44 -7.24
N GLY A 77 -3.07 -6.17 -7.62
CA GLY A 77 -4.09 -5.15 -7.42
C GLY A 77 -3.75 -4.04 -6.44
N ALA A 78 -2.53 -3.98 -5.92
CA ALA A 78 -2.12 -2.87 -5.08
C ALA A 78 -2.21 -1.58 -5.88
N VAL A 79 -2.80 -0.55 -5.28
CA VAL A 79 -2.98 0.74 -5.96
C VAL A 79 -1.94 1.76 -5.51
N ALA A 80 -1.23 1.48 -4.44
CA ALA A 80 -0.21 2.36 -3.91
C ALA A 80 0.85 1.56 -3.19
N VAL A 81 2.04 2.12 -3.08
CA VAL A 81 3.17 1.53 -2.36
C VAL A 81 3.73 2.58 -1.41
N LEU A 82 3.83 2.23 -0.14
CA LEU A 82 4.53 3.03 0.86
C LEU A 82 5.89 2.39 1.09
N THR A 83 6.95 3.16 0.91
CA THR A 83 8.31 2.64 1.10
C THR A 83 9.20 3.73 1.69
N ASP A 84 10.48 3.44 1.82
CA ASP A 84 11.49 4.40 2.24
C ASP A 84 12.40 4.75 1.06
N ALA A 85 13.39 5.62 1.30
CA ALA A 85 14.29 6.05 0.24
C ALA A 85 15.05 4.87 -0.38
N ALA A 86 15.42 3.88 0.43
CA ALA A 86 16.14 2.72 -0.08
C ALA A 86 15.28 1.86 -1.00
N GLY A 87 13.97 1.87 -0.81
CA GLY A 87 13.05 1.08 -1.63
C GLY A 87 12.75 1.70 -2.98
N LEU A 88 12.97 2.99 -3.14
CA LEU A 88 12.59 3.70 -4.37
C LEU A 88 13.25 3.12 -5.63
N GLN A 89 14.46 2.58 -5.49
CA GLN A 89 15.17 2.01 -6.62
C GLN A 89 14.44 0.83 -7.27
N TYR A 90 13.55 0.17 -6.52
CA TYR A 90 12.79 -0.98 -7.03
C TYR A 90 11.47 -0.59 -7.66
N LEU A 91 11.10 0.68 -7.59
CA LEU A 91 9.78 1.14 -8.00
C LEU A 91 9.78 1.88 -9.33
N GLU A 92 10.93 2.02 -9.95
CA GLU A 92 11.07 2.74 -11.20
C GLU A 92 10.20 2.09 -12.28
N GLY A 93 9.38 2.90 -12.93
CA GLY A 93 8.47 2.40 -13.96
C GLY A 93 7.19 1.75 -13.44
N LEU A 94 7.00 1.71 -12.14
CA LEU A 94 5.83 1.06 -11.55
C LEU A 94 4.56 1.91 -11.75
N GLU A 95 3.48 1.26 -12.18
CA GLU A 95 2.21 1.94 -12.41
C GLU A 95 1.34 1.94 -11.16
N ALA A 96 1.82 2.62 -10.13
CA ALA A 96 1.08 2.77 -8.87
C ALA A 96 1.53 4.06 -8.21
N ALA A 97 0.71 4.57 -7.29
CA ALA A 97 1.11 5.72 -6.49
C ALA A 97 2.21 5.29 -5.53
N VAL A 98 3.21 6.13 -5.33
CA VAL A 98 4.32 5.84 -4.42
C VAL A 98 4.40 6.97 -3.40
N VAL A 99 4.41 6.57 -2.12
CA VAL A 99 4.55 7.51 -1.01
C VAL A 99 5.69 7.05 -0.10
N THR A 100 6.29 7.97 0.60
CA THR A 100 7.41 7.66 1.50
C THR A 100 7.28 8.31 2.88
#